data_09fbc532b8f4cae789090d7b0ddd0e1f
#
_entry.id   09fbc532b8f4cae789090d7b0ddd0e1f
#
_cell.length_a   1.000
_cell.length_b   1.000
_cell.length_c   1.000
_cell.angle_alpha   90.00
_cell.angle_beta   90.00
_cell.angle_gamma   90.00
#
_symmetry.space_group_name_H-M   'P 1'
#
loop_
_entity.id
_entity.type
_entity.pdbx_description
1 polymer ?
#
loop_
_entity_poly.entity_id
_entity_poly.type
_entity_poly.pdbx_seq_one_letter_code
_entity_poly.pdbx_strand_id
1 'polypeptide(L)'
;MTLVATVSFIDDIRSLPDSVRLVVQFVAMFLMFYQFGILNWQSWWMILLALIVCVGISNAYNFMDGINGITGGYSIAVLLPLIYLNHKISFIDANFLWVTLLSLLVFCFFNFRKRAKCFAGDVGSLSIAFIIVFALGKLILQTGDFTYLVFLALYGVCLLYTSDAADEEDS
;
A
#
# COMPACT_ATOMS: atom_id res chain seq x y z
N MET A 1 6.48 7.72 -5.92
CA MET A 1 7.11 6.69 -5.10
C MET A 1 8.40 7.17 -4.43
N THR A 2 9.40 7.67 -5.14
CA THR A 2 10.67 8.16 -4.55
C THR A 2 10.47 9.23 -3.48
N LEU A 3 9.55 10.18 -3.70
CA LEU A 3 9.22 11.24 -2.73
C LEU A 3 8.72 10.65 -1.41
N VAL A 4 7.79 9.70 -1.44
CA VAL A 4 7.26 9.03 -0.24
C VAL A 4 8.40 8.29 0.46
N ALA A 5 9.15 7.46 -0.26
CA ALA A 5 10.25 6.68 0.31
C ALA A 5 11.34 7.57 0.95
N THR A 6 11.68 8.71 0.33
CA THR A 6 12.69 9.63 0.88
C THR A 6 12.20 10.30 2.18
N VAL A 7 10.95 10.76 2.20
CA VAL A 7 10.40 11.40 3.41
C VAL A 7 10.20 10.38 4.52
N SER A 8 9.72 9.18 4.21
CA SER A 8 9.61 8.08 5.19
C SER A 8 10.99 7.68 5.75
N PHE A 9 12.03 7.66 4.92
CA PHE A 9 13.39 7.39 5.39
C PHE A 9 13.91 8.47 6.35
N ILE A 10 13.58 9.74 6.09
CA ILE A 10 13.91 10.84 7.01
C ILE A 10 13.13 10.69 8.31
N ASP A 11 11.86 10.27 8.24
CA ASP A 11 11.01 10.03 9.40
C ASP A 11 11.52 8.88 10.27
N ASP A 12 11.96 7.78 9.67
CA ASP A 12 12.58 6.66 10.39
C ASP A 12 13.87 7.07 11.13
N ILE A 13 14.59 8.11 10.66
CA ILE A 13 15.80 8.63 11.30
C ILE A 13 15.49 9.74 12.31
N ARG A 14 14.56 10.61 11.97
CA ARG A 14 14.15 11.77 12.75
C ARG A 14 12.64 11.87 12.68
N SER A 15 11.95 11.57 13.78
CA SER A 15 10.49 11.66 13.83
C SER A 15 10.01 13.02 13.31
N LEU A 16 9.33 12.98 12.16
CA LEU A 16 8.70 14.16 11.56
C LEU A 16 7.30 14.37 12.17
N PRO A 17 6.81 15.61 12.18
CA PRO A 17 5.41 15.85 12.55
C PRO A 17 4.46 15.07 11.60
N ASP A 18 3.43 14.45 12.16
CA ASP A 18 2.43 13.68 11.41
C ASP A 18 1.81 14.47 10.25
N SER A 19 1.66 15.79 10.43
CA SER A 19 1.17 16.68 9.39
C SER A 19 2.07 16.70 8.14
N VAL A 20 3.39 16.63 8.29
CA VAL A 20 4.33 16.60 7.16
C VAL A 20 4.21 15.29 6.40
N ARG A 21 4.11 14.17 7.12
CA ARG A 21 3.91 12.83 6.53
C ARG A 21 2.62 12.79 5.70
N LEU A 22 1.50 13.27 6.29
CA LEU A 22 0.21 13.36 5.62
C LEU A 22 0.27 14.21 4.36
N VAL A 23 0.84 15.41 4.42
CA VAL A 23 0.95 16.30 3.26
C VAL A 23 1.74 15.65 2.14
N VAL A 24 2.85 14.98 2.44
CA VAL A 24 3.68 14.30 1.44
C VAL A 24 2.93 13.13 0.81
N GLN A 25 2.20 12.35 1.60
CA GLN A 25 1.35 11.26 1.08
C GLN A 25 0.26 11.79 0.15
N PHE A 26 -0.43 12.87 0.53
CA PHE A 26 -1.43 13.52 -0.31
C PHE A 26 -0.82 14.02 -1.63
N VAL A 27 0.32 14.69 -1.58
CA VAL A 27 1.02 15.18 -2.78
C VAL A 27 1.41 14.01 -3.69
N ALA A 28 1.96 12.94 -3.14
CA ALA A 28 2.37 11.78 -3.90
C ALA A 28 1.17 11.06 -4.57
N MET A 29 0.05 10.89 -3.86
CA MET A 29 -1.18 10.32 -4.40
C MET A 29 -1.81 11.24 -5.45
N PHE A 30 -1.78 12.55 -5.23
CA PHE A 30 -2.26 13.53 -6.22
C PHE A 30 -1.44 13.46 -7.51
N LEU A 31 -0.11 13.38 -7.43
CA LEU A 31 0.77 13.20 -8.59
C LEU A 31 0.49 11.88 -9.33
N MET A 32 0.18 10.82 -8.59
CA MET A 32 -0.24 9.54 -9.17
C MET A 32 -1.55 9.70 -9.97
N PHE A 33 -2.54 10.38 -9.42
CA PHE A 33 -3.82 10.65 -10.09
C PHE A 33 -3.65 11.57 -11.30
N TYR A 34 -2.73 12.53 -11.22
CA TYR A 34 -2.34 13.35 -12.38
C TYR A 34 -1.78 12.49 -13.50
N GLN A 35 -0.88 11.55 -13.17
CA GLN A 35 -0.30 10.61 -14.14
C GLN A 35 -1.35 9.66 -14.74
N PHE A 36 -2.41 9.33 -14.01
CA PHE A 36 -3.54 8.55 -14.51
C PHE A 36 -4.43 9.32 -15.49
N GLY A 37 -4.32 10.65 -15.53
CA GLY A 37 -5.15 11.50 -16.37
C GLY A 37 -6.61 11.61 -15.92
N ILE A 38 -6.89 11.28 -14.65
CA ILE A 38 -8.26 11.27 -14.10
C ILE A 38 -8.65 12.59 -13.42
N LEU A 39 -7.77 13.58 -13.43
CA LEU A 39 -8.06 14.89 -12.82
C LEU A 39 -9.03 15.69 -13.69
N ASN A 40 -10.32 15.36 -13.59
CA ASN A 40 -11.40 16.10 -14.24
C ASN A 40 -12.08 17.04 -13.23
N TRP A 41 -12.17 18.32 -13.56
CA TRP A 41 -12.84 19.32 -12.74
C TRP A 41 -14.32 18.96 -12.44
N GLN A 42 -14.97 18.24 -13.34
CA GLN A 42 -16.36 17.85 -13.21
C GLN A 42 -16.63 16.85 -12.08
N SER A 43 -15.62 16.08 -11.66
CA SER A 43 -15.73 15.03 -10.62
C SER A 43 -14.75 15.26 -9.46
N TRP A 44 -14.42 16.52 -9.16
CA TRP A 44 -13.42 16.86 -8.15
C TRP A 44 -13.67 16.25 -6.77
N TRP A 45 -14.93 16.11 -6.36
CA TRP A 45 -15.32 15.52 -5.07
C TRP A 45 -15.01 14.01 -5.01
N MET A 46 -15.17 13.26 -6.13
CA MET A 46 -14.81 11.85 -6.21
C MET A 46 -13.29 11.69 -6.14
N ILE A 47 -12.55 12.58 -6.77
CA ILE A 47 -11.09 12.59 -6.72
C ILE A 47 -10.62 12.84 -5.29
N LEU A 48 -11.23 13.79 -4.60
CA LEU A 48 -10.92 14.08 -3.20
C LEU A 48 -11.20 12.87 -2.30
N LEU A 49 -12.37 12.23 -2.47
CA LEU A 49 -12.72 11.03 -1.73
C LEU A 49 -11.73 9.89 -1.99
N ALA A 50 -11.38 9.65 -3.24
CA ALA A 50 -10.40 8.63 -3.62
C ALA A 50 -9.00 8.92 -3.04
N LEU A 51 -8.58 10.19 -3.01
CA LEU A 51 -7.32 10.60 -2.37
C LEU A 51 -7.32 10.29 -0.87
N ILE A 52 -8.40 10.64 -0.16
CA ILE A 52 -8.56 10.35 1.27
C ILE A 52 -8.48 8.83 1.51
N VAL A 53 -9.17 8.04 0.70
CA VAL A 53 -9.15 6.57 0.81
C VAL A 53 -7.74 6.02 0.55
N CYS A 54 -7.05 6.47 -0.50
CA CYS A 54 -5.70 6.01 -0.84
C CYS A 54 -4.68 6.35 0.27
N VAL A 55 -4.77 7.55 0.84
CA VAL A 55 -3.92 7.96 1.97
C VAL A 55 -4.27 7.14 3.21
N GLY A 56 -5.56 6.90 3.48
CA GLY A 56 -6.01 6.03 4.57
C GLY A 56 -5.45 4.61 4.45
N ILE A 57 -5.49 4.01 3.25
CA ILE A 57 -4.89 2.70 2.96
C ILE A 57 -3.39 2.71 3.26
N SER A 58 -2.67 3.73 2.82
CA SER A 58 -1.22 3.83 3.05
C SER A 58 -0.88 3.90 4.54
N ASN A 59 -1.62 4.70 5.31
CA ASN A 59 -1.42 4.79 6.75
C ASN A 59 -1.76 3.48 7.46
N ALA A 60 -2.86 2.86 7.06
CA ALA A 60 -3.25 1.59 7.61
C ALA A 60 -2.19 0.50 7.32
N TYR A 61 -1.54 0.49 6.15
CA TYR A 61 -0.39 -0.38 5.85
C TYR A 61 0.76 -0.17 6.84
N ASN A 62 1.00 1.07 7.23
CA ASN A 62 2.02 1.40 8.20
C ASN A 62 1.68 0.86 9.60
N PHE A 63 0.44 1.01 10.03
CA PHE A 63 -0.01 0.44 11.32
C PHE A 63 0.06 -1.08 11.37
N MET A 64 -0.14 -1.75 10.25
CA MET A 64 -0.12 -3.21 10.15
C MET A 64 1.28 -3.81 10.30
N ASP A 65 2.34 -3.04 10.05
CA ASP A 65 3.73 -3.52 10.06
C ASP A 65 4.24 -3.88 11.48
N GLY A 66 3.47 -3.59 12.53
CA GLY A 66 3.80 -3.97 13.91
C GLY A 66 3.74 -5.48 14.20
N ILE A 67 3.12 -6.29 13.35
CA ILE A 67 2.97 -7.74 13.55
C ILE A 67 3.77 -8.50 12.49
N ASN A 68 4.60 -9.45 12.98
CA ASN A 68 5.45 -10.29 12.13
C ASN A 68 4.63 -11.02 11.07
N GLY A 69 4.99 -10.85 9.81
CA GLY A 69 4.43 -11.58 8.69
C GLY A 69 3.16 -10.99 8.08
N ILE A 70 2.43 -10.11 8.74
CA ILE A 70 1.16 -9.58 8.22
C ILE A 70 1.39 -8.75 6.97
N THR A 71 2.26 -7.75 7.04
CA THR A 71 2.54 -6.83 5.91
C THR A 71 3.03 -7.59 4.69
N GLY A 72 3.98 -8.50 4.87
CA GLY A 72 4.51 -9.30 3.77
C GLY A 72 3.50 -10.30 3.23
N GLY A 73 2.81 -11.04 4.10
CA GLY A 73 1.82 -12.05 3.72
C GLY A 73 0.64 -11.44 2.98
N TYR A 74 0.07 -10.36 3.49
CA TYR A 74 -1.00 -9.62 2.83
C TYR A 74 -0.57 -9.08 1.46
N SER A 75 0.61 -8.44 1.40
CA SER A 75 1.12 -7.88 0.15
C SER A 75 1.30 -8.95 -0.92
N ILE A 76 1.81 -10.13 -0.57
CA ILE A 76 1.92 -11.27 -1.48
C ILE A 76 0.54 -11.77 -1.90
N ALA A 77 -0.41 -11.89 -0.97
CA ALA A 77 -1.77 -12.34 -1.26
C ALA A 77 -2.51 -11.44 -2.26
N VAL A 78 -2.22 -10.13 -2.24
CA VAL A 78 -2.77 -9.17 -3.22
C VAL A 78 -1.96 -9.18 -4.52
N LEU A 79 -0.64 -9.28 -4.44
CA LEU A 79 0.23 -9.15 -5.60
C LEU A 79 0.14 -10.36 -6.56
N LEU A 80 -0.04 -11.57 -6.03
CA LEU A 80 -0.18 -12.78 -6.85
C LEU A 80 -1.39 -12.73 -7.81
N PRO A 81 -2.61 -12.41 -7.35
CA PRO A 81 -3.74 -12.17 -8.26
C PRO A 81 -3.50 -11.03 -9.25
N LEU A 82 -2.84 -9.94 -8.84
CA LEU A 82 -2.52 -8.83 -9.74
C LEU A 82 -1.55 -9.26 -10.85
N ILE A 83 -0.54 -10.08 -10.55
CA ILE A 83 0.37 -10.66 -11.56
C ILE A 83 -0.41 -11.55 -12.52
N TYR A 84 -1.30 -12.40 -12.01
CA TYR A 84 -2.13 -13.27 -12.85
C TYR A 84 -3.05 -12.45 -13.78
N LEU A 85 -3.69 -11.41 -13.27
CA LEU A 85 -4.53 -10.51 -14.06
C LEU A 85 -3.70 -9.73 -15.07
N ASN A 86 -2.51 -9.29 -14.69
CA ASN A 86 -1.61 -8.59 -15.61
C ASN A 86 -1.16 -9.45 -16.79
N HIS A 87 -0.98 -10.74 -16.57
CA HIS A 87 -0.70 -11.69 -17.66
C HIS A 87 -1.83 -11.76 -18.68
N LYS A 88 -3.10 -11.56 -18.26
CA LYS A 88 -4.27 -11.58 -19.13
C LYS A 88 -4.57 -10.23 -19.78
N ILE A 89 -4.44 -9.15 -19.04
CA ILE A 89 -4.96 -7.82 -19.40
C ILE A 89 -3.81 -6.86 -19.79
N SER A 90 -2.58 -7.10 -19.31
CA SER A 90 -1.39 -6.26 -19.55
C SER A 90 -1.60 -4.79 -19.17
N PHE A 91 -2.08 -4.52 -17.96
CA PHE A 91 -2.37 -3.16 -17.48
C PHE A 91 -1.14 -2.41 -16.95
N ILE A 92 -0.04 -3.12 -16.64
CA ILE A 92 1.22 -2.55 -16.17
C ILE A 92 2.39 -3.40 -16.69
N ASP A 93 3.62 -2.85 -16.68
CA ASP A 93 4.82 -3.64 -17.00
C ASP A 93 4.95 -4.83 -16.04
N ALA A 94 5.03 -6.04 -16.61
CA ALA A 94 5.14 -7.27 -15.83
C ALA A 94 6.39 -7.28 -14.94
N ASN A 95 7.50 -6.73 -15.41
CA ASN A 95 8.75 -6.67 -14.65
C ASN A 95 8.57 -5.89 -13.34
N PHE A 96 7.75 -4.82 -13.36
CA PHE A 96 7.47 -4.03 -12.16
C PHE A 96 6.84 -4.88 -11.05
N LEU A 97 5.84 -5.72 -11.40
CA LEU A 97 5.17 -6.60 -10.44
C LEU A 97 6.08 -7.74 -9.99
N TRP A 98 6.86 -8.33 -10.89
CA TRP A 98 7.79 -9.41 -10.55
C TRP A 98 8.93 -8.95 -9.63
N VAL A 99 9.52 -7.78 -9.89
CA VAL A 99 10.55 -7.20 -9.00
C VAL A 99 9.97 -6.91 -7.63
N THR A 100 8.73 -6.39 -7.56
CA THR A 100 8.05 -6.18 -6.29
C THR A 100 7.83 -7.48 -5.55
N LEU A 101 7.37 -8.54 -6.22
CA LEU A 101 7.19 -9.86 -5.59
C LEU A 101 8.50 -10.43 -5.06
N LEU A 102 9.56 -10.38 -5.85
CA LEU A 102 10.89 -10.87 -5.42
C LEU A 102 11.39 -10.10 -4.18
N SER A 103 11.22 -8.79 -4.17
CA SER A 103 11.59 -7.96 -3.01
C SER A 103 10.78 -8.33 -1.75
N LEU A 104 9.49 -8.60 -1.91
CA LEU A 104 8.64 -9.06 -0.81
C LEU A 104 9.03 -10.45 -0.31
N LEU A 105 9.39 -11.37 -1.19
CA LEU A 105 9.85 -12.71 -0.79
C LEU A 105 11.13 -12.64 0.05
N VAL A 106 12.07 -11.78 -0.36
CA VAL A 106 13.29 -11.53 0.42
C VAL A 106 12.94 -10.92 1.79
N PHE A 107 12.07 -9.92 1.83
CA PHE A 107 11.59 -9.32 3.08
C PHE A 107 10.95 -10.38 3.99
N CYS A 108 10.03 -11.19 3.46
CA CYS A 108 9.34 -12.24 4.21
C CYS A 108 10.31 -13.27 4.79
N PHE A 109 11.38 -13.61 4.07
CA PHE A 109 12.39 -14.55 4.58
C PHE A 109 13.02 -14.08 5.91
N PHE A 110 13.16 -12.77 6.11
CA PHE A 110 13.69 -12.20 7.36
C PHE A 110 12.60 -11.85 8.37
N ASN A 111 11.39 -11.50 7.93
CA ASN A 111 10.29 -11.06 8.76
C ASN A 111 9.46 -12.21 9.34
N PHE A 112 9.23 -13.32 8.61
CA PHE A 112 8.42 -14.48 9.04
C PHE A 112 9.06 -15.37 10.11
N ARG A 113 9.99 -14.86 10.86
CA ARG A 113 10.66 -15.61 11.93
C ARG A 113 9.93 -15.37 13.25
N LYS A 114 10.01 -16.34 14.19
CA LYS A 114 9.49 -16.18 15.57
C LYS A 114 9.99 -14.89 16.25
N ARG A 115 11.20 -14.46 15.90
CA ARG A 115 11.73 -13.11 16.18
C ARG A 115 12.11 -12.52 14.83
N ALA A 116 11.31 -11.59 14.35
CA ALA A 116 11.59 -10.88 13.12
C ALA A 116 12.98 -10.23 13.18
N LYS A 117 13.75 -10.36 12.10
CA LYS A 117 15.06 -9.70 11.98
C LYS A 117 14.97 -8.33 11.33
N CYS A 118 13.85 -8.05 10.66
CA CYS A 118 13.56 -6.75 10.05
C CYS A 118 12.06 -6.51 10.05
N PHE A 119 11.68 -5.26 10.12
CA PHE A 119 10.34 -4.73 9.85
C PHE A 119 10.42 -3.87 8.61
N ALA A 120 9.29 -3.64 7.94
CA ALA A 120 9.26 -2.81 6.75
C ALA A 120 9.53 -1.34 7.10
N GLY A 121 9.13 -0.91 8.30
CA GLY A 121 9.17 0.48 8.72
C GLY A 121 8.30 1.36 7.84
N ASP A 122 8.36 2.67 8.04
CA ASP A 122 7.59 3.62 7.24
C ASP A 122 7.99 3.58 5.76
N VAL A 123 9.26 3.41 5.47
CA VAL A 123 9.75 3.31 4.08
C VAL A 123 9.16 2.13 3.34
N GLY A 124 9.21 0.94 3.94
CA GLY A 124 8.76 -0.30 3.30
C GLY A 124 7.25 -0.39 3.21
N SER A 125 6.54 -0.12 4.30
CA SER A 125 5.08 -0.21 4.39
C SER A 125 4.39 0.78 3.44
N LEU A 126 4.79 2.05 3.44
CA LEU A 126 4.23 3.06 2.55
C LEU A 126 4.61 2.83 1.08
N SER A 127 5.82 2.31 0.81
CA SER A 127 6.23 2.01 -0.56
C SER A 127 5.40 0.88 -1.15
N ILE A 128 5.19 -0.21 -0.43
CA ILE A 128 4.37 -1.33 -0.93
C ILE A 128 2.90 -0.97 -1.06
N ALA A 129 2.35 -0.18 -0.11
CA ALA A 129 1.01 0.36 -0.20
C ALA A 129 0.82 1.18 -1.48
N PHE A 130 1.77 2.09 -1.77
CA PHE A 130 1.75 2.92 -2.96
C PHE A 130 1.80 2.07 -4.25
N ILE A 131 2.63 1.02 -4.28
CA ILE A 131 2.73 0.10 -5.43
C ILE A 131 1.40 -0.63 -5.66
N ILE A 132 0.78 -1.15 -4.61
CA ILE A 132 -0.50 -1.87 -4.70
C ILE A 132 -1.62 -0.93 -5.14
N VAL A 133 -1.72 0.26 -4.55
CA VAL A 133 -2.73 1.27 -4.93
C VAL A 133 -2.53 1.71 -6.39
N PHE A 134 -1.28 1.89 -6.82
CA PHE A 134 -0.96 2.21 -8.22
C PHE A 134 -1.39 1.09 -9.18
N ALA A 135 -1.05 -0.17 -8.85
CA ALA A 135 -1.39 -1.31 -9.69
C ALA A 135 -2.92 -1.51 -9.79
N LEU A 136 -3.64 -1.42 -8.66
CA LEU A 136 -5.09 -1.49 -8.62
C LEU A 136 -5.75 -0.33 -9.37
N GLY A 137 -5.24 0.89 -9.21
CA GLY A 137 -5.72 2.06 -9.94
C GLY A 137 -5.60 1.88 -11.45
N LYS A 138 -4.47 1.38 -11.94
CA LYS A 138 -4.26 1.07 -13.36
C LYS A 138 -5.22 -0.01 -13.84
N LEU A 139 -5.41 -1.08 -13.08
CA LEU A 139 -6.31 -2.17 -13.41
C LEU A 139 -7.76 -1.68 -13.53
N ILE A 140 -8.24 -0.92 -12.54
CA ILE A 140 -9.61 -0.36 -12.52
C ILE A 140 -9.82 0.60 -13.69
N LEU A 141 -8.85 1.48 -13.96
CA LEU A 141 -8.96 2.44 -15.07
C LEU A 141 -8.99 1.76 -16.44
N GLN A 142 -8.30 0.64 -16.60
CA GLN A 142 -8.28 -0.09 -17.85
C GLN A 142 -9.52 -0.97 -18.06
N THR A 143 -10.05 -1.57 -16.99
CA THR A 143 -11.20 -2.48 -17.06
C THR A 143 -12.54 -1.79 -16.86
N GLY A 144 -12.56 -0.63 -16.19
CA GLY A 144 -13.77 0.04 -15.74
C GLY A 144 -14.50 -0.68 -14.60
N ASP A 145 -13.91 -1.73 -14.03
CA ASP A 145 -14.55 -2.58 -13.02
C ASP A 145 -14.02 -2.25 -11.62
N PHE A 146 -14.90 -1.71 -10.78
CA PHE A 146 -14.61 -1.38 -9.39
C PHE A 146 -14.61 -2.59 -8.45
N THR A 147 -15.02 -3.78 -8.93
CA THR A 147 -15.00 -5.01 -8.12
C THR A 147 -13.60 -5.35 -7.62
N TYR A 148 -12.56 -4.93 -8.35
CA TYR A 148 -11.17 -5.13 -7.93
C TYR A 148 -10.79 -4.41 -6.63
N LEU A 149 -11.61 -3.45 -6.15
CA LEU A 149 -11.45 -2.88 -4.80
C LEU A 149 -11.60 -3.93 -3.69
N VAL A 150 -12.19 -5.08 -3.98
CA VAL A 150 -12.27 -6.20 -3.04
C VAL A 150 -10.88 -6.68 -2.56
N PHE A 151 -9.84 -6.49 -3.37
CA PHE A 151 -8.46 -6.78 -2.94
C PHE A 151 -8.01 -5.89 -1.76
N LEU A 152 -8.62 -4.71 -1.59
CA LEU A 152 -8.40 -3.84 -0.46
C LEU A 152 -9.30 -4.19 0.74
N ALA A 153 -10.42 -4.90 0.53
CA ALA A 153 -11.31 -5.31 1.60
C ALA A 153 -10.67 -6.33 2.56
N LEU A 154 -9.79 -7.19 2.07
CA LEU A 154 -8.93 -8.07 2.89
C LEU A 154 -8.14 -7.30 3.94
N TYR A 155 -7.87 -6.04 3.68
CA TYR A 155 -7.17 -5.10 4.51
C TYR A 155 -7.96 -4.74 5.78
N GLY A 156 -9.26 -4.48 5.66
CA GLY A 156 -10.14 -4.19 6.79
C GLY A 156 -10.21 -5.36 7.77
N VAL A 157 -10.19 -6.60 7.26
CA VAL A 157 -10.20 -7.81 8.10
C VAL A 157 -8.89 -7.94 8.89
N CYS A 158 -7.74 -7.69 8.27
CA CYS A 158 -6.45 -7.71 8.96
C CYS A 158 -6.38 -6.63 10.06
N LEU A 159 -6.89 -5.43 9.81
CA LEU A 159 -6.92 -4.33 10.78
C LEU A 159 -7.80 -4.66 12.00
N LEU A 160 -8.98 -5.23 11.78
CA LEU A 160 -9.87 -5.65 12.87
C LEU A 160 -9.20 -6.74 13.72
N TYR A 161 -8.57 -7.73 13.09
CA TYR A 161 -7.88 -8.79 13.81
C TYR A 161 -6.69 -8.29 14.65
N THR A 162 -5.96 -7.29 14.19
CA THR A 162 -4.84 -6.69 14.95
C THR A 162 -5.33 -5.85 16.13
N SER A 163 -6.47 -5.18 16.00
CA SER A 163 -7.11 -4.43 17.10
C SER A 163 -7.59 -5.37 18.20
N ASP A 164 -8.28 -6.45 17.84
CA ASP A 164 -8.78 -7.43 18.80
C ASP A 164 -7.64 -8.13 19.56
N ALA A 165 -6.54 -8.46 18.89
CA ALA A 165 -5.37 -9.07 19.52
C ALA A 165 -4.67 -8.13 20.51
N ALA A 166 -4.64 -6.82 20.25
CA ALA A 166 -4.08 -5.84 21.16
C ALA A 166 -4.94 -5.67 22.42
N ASP A 167 -6.27 -5.69 22.27
CA ASP A 167 -7.22 -5.58 23.39
C ASP A 167 -7.19 -6.83 24.30
N GLU A 168 -6.87 -8.02 23.76
CA GLU A 168 -6.71 -9.24 24.55
C GLU A 168 -5.42 -9.27 25.39
N GLU A 169 -4.32 -8.65 24.92
CA GLU A 169 -3.08 -8.55 25.70
C GLU A 169 -3.20 -7.57 26.88
N ASP A 170 -4.03 -6.53 26.76
CA ASP A 170 -4.26 -5.55 27.84
C ASP A 170 -5.26 -6.04 28.92
N SER A 171 -5.97 -7.13 28.73
CA SER A 171 -6.93 -7.72 29.66
C SER A 171 -6.37 -8.88 30.47
#